data_d24f90896fb019612c7ec3dbc96f7d70
#
_entry.id   d24f90896fb019612c7ec3dbc96f7d70
#
_cell.length_a   1.000
_cell.length_b   1.000
_cell.length_c   1.000
_cell.angle_alpha   90.00
_cell.angle_beta   90.00
_cell.angle_gamma   90.00
#
_symmetry.space_group_name_H-M   'P 1'
#
loop_
_entity.id
_entity.type
_entity.pdbx_description
1 polymer ?
#
loop_
_entity_poly.entity_id
_entity_poly.type
_entity_poly.pdbx_seq_one_letter_code
_entity_poly.pdbx_strand_id
1 'polypeptide(L)'
;MSFADTTTMLIKNARIDGQAVDLRIDHAVQAVARHLKIAPKETVLDARGGELLPGLHDHHIHLFAAAAAHDSVDCNVGSGTLSQCRALLEARLRQASGNDWIRGVDYQEQQVGELDRWILDELCPTRPVRIQHRSGKVWVCNSLALRELGFKDTELIEGLERSSRGLLTGRIV
;
A
#
# COMPACT_ATOMS: atom_id res chain seq x y z
N MET A 1 -24.88 13.68 15.84
CA MET A 1 -23.47 14.01 16.06
C MET A 1 -23.31 15.49 15.81
N SER A 2 -23.10 16.28 16.85
CA SER A 2 -22.85 17.72 16.76
C SER A 2 -21.45 17.89 16.17
N PHE A 3 -21.35 18.55 15.03
CA PHE A 3 -20.05 18.99 14.50
C PHE A 3 -19.50 20.02 15.50
N ALA A 4 -18.32 19.74 16.04
CA ALA A 4 -17.62 20.63 16.95
C ALA A 4 -17.48 22.02 16.35
N ASP A 5 -17.59 23.04 17.21
CA ASP A 5 -17.34 24.46 16.88
C ASP A 5 -16.07 24.60 16.04
N THR A 6 -16.22 24.88 14.76
CA THR A 6 -15.09 25.07 13.87
C THR A 6 -14.48 26.42 14.19
N THR A 7 -13.34 26.38 14.86
CA THR A 7 -12.63 27.60 15.24
C THR A 7 -11.96 28.17 13.99
N THR A 8 -12.40 29.37 13.57
CA THR A 8 -11.74 30.12 12.50
C THR A 8 -10.26 30.29 12.82
N MET A 9 -9.39 30.06 11.85
CA MET A 9 -7.94 30.21 11.97
C MET A 9 -7.43 31.33 11.08
N LEU A 10 -6.57 32.18 11.63
CA LEU A 10 -5.80 33.18 10.90
C LEU A 10 -4.35 32.76 10.82
N ILE A 11 -3.86 32.50 9.63
CA ILE A 11 -2.44 32.28 9.36
C ILE A 11 -1.85 33.62 8.96
N LYS A 12 -0.87 34.08 9.74
CA LYS A 12 -0.18 35.36 9.54
C LYS A 12 1.24 35.17 8.99
N ASN A 13 1.74 36.18 8.30
CA ASN A 13 3.11 36.21 7.82
C ASN A 13 3.46 35.00 6.94
N ALA A 14 2.53 34.49 6.18
CA ALA A 14 2.76 33.45 5.18
C ALA A 14 3.22 34.04 3.85
N ARG A 15 3.67 33.20 2.93
CA ARG A 15 3.97 33.54 1.55
C ARG A 15 3.16 32.64 0.64
N ILE A 16 2.59 33.20 -0.43
CA ILE A 16 1.98 32.48 -1.57
C ILE A 16 2.63 33.03 -2.82
N ASP A 17 3.24 32.15 -3.61
CA ASP A 17 3.97 32.52 -4.83
C ASP A 17 5.00 33.67 -4.57
N GLY A 18 5.70 33.59 -3.43
CA GLY A 18 6.68 34.57 -3.03
C GLY A 18 6.11 35.89 -2.47
N GLN A 19 4.78 36.08 -2.45
CA GLN A 19 4.13 37.30 -1.89
C GLN A 19 3.74 37.09 -0.43
N ALA A 20 4.06 38.05 0.43
CA ALA A 20 3.68 38.01 1.82
C ALA A 20 2.16 38.25 1.99
N VAL A 21 1.47 37.35 2.68
CA VAL A 21 0.03 37.36 2.88
C VAL A 21 -0.36 36.86 4.27
N ASP A 22 -1.52 37.30 4.73
CA ASP A 22 -2.28 36.68 5.80
C ASP A 22 -3.46 35.92 5.19
N LEU A 23 -3.82 34.76 5.71
CA LEU A 23 -4.90 33.92 5.24
C LEU A 23 -5.85 33.57 6.38
N ARG A 24 -7.15 33.78 6.19
CA ARG A 24 -8.20 33.31 7.11
C ARG A 24 -8.89 32.11 6.53
N ILE A 25 -8.98 31.04 7.34
CA ILE A 25 -9.63 29.79 6.96
C ILE A 25 -10.64 29.36 8.02
N ASP A 26 -11.67 28.69 7.55
CA ASP A 26 -12.61 27.91 8.32
C ASP A 26 -12.76 26.57 7.59
N HIS A 27 -13.92 26.15 7.13
CA HIS A 27 -14.10 25.02 6.20
C HIS A 27 -13.49 25.28 4.81
N ALA A 28 -13.29 26.55 4.48
CA ALA A 28 -12.70 27.02 3.24
C ALA A 28 -11.90 28.30 3.50
N VAL A 29 -11.15 28.73 2.48
CA VAL A 29 -10.48 30.02 2.49
C VAL A 29 -11.53 31.14 2.52
N GLN A 30 -11.49 31.95 3.57
CA GLN A 30 -12.42 33.07 3.79
C GLN A 30 -11.88 34.40 3.29
N ALA A 31 -10.57 34.61 3.48
CA ALA A 31 -9.92 35.85 3.09
C ALA A 31 -8.41 35.64 2.89
N VAL A 32 -7.85 36.32 1.89
CA VAL A 32 -6.41 36.43 1.66
C VAL A 32 -6.10 37.90 1.45
N ALA A 33 -5.18 38.45 2.23
CA ALA A 33 -4.74 39.85 2.10
C ALA A 33 -3.34 40.02 2.65
N ARG A 34 -2.68 41.15 2.36
CA ARG A 34 -1.36 41.46 2.93
C ARG A 34 -1.41 41.52 4.45
N HIS A 35 -2.49 42.06 5.03
CA HIS A 35 -2.74 42.13 6.45
C HIS A 35 -4.20 41.91 6.76
N LEU A 36 -4.49 40.98 7.66
CA LEU A 36 -5.81 40.74 8.21
C LEU A 36 -5.82 41.09 9.72
N LYS A 37 -6.88 41.77 10.17
CA LYS A 37 -7.09 42.01 11.61
C LYS A 37 -7.51 40.69 12.28
N ILE A 38 -6.98 40.42 13.45
CA ILE A 38 -7.36 39.29 14.29
C ILE A 38 -8.82 39.50 14.75
N ALA A 39 -9.66 38.46 14.49
CA ALA A 39 -11.04 38.47 14.98
C ALA A 39 -11.13 37.90 16.42
N PRO A 40 -12.20 38.20 17.15
CA PRO A 40 -12.41 37.62 18.48
C PRO A 40 -12.52 36.10 18.41
N LYS A 41 -11.83 35.38 19.32
CA LYS A 41 -11.81 33.92 19.44
C LYS A 41 -11.18 33.16 18.26
N GLU A 42 -10.51 33.88 17.37
CA GLU A 42 -9.80 33.26 16.23
C GLU A 42 -8.46 32.67 16.69
N THR A 43 -8.15 31.44 16.22
CA THR A 43 -6.83 30.86 16.45
C THR A 43 -5.83 31.50 15.50
N VAL A 44 -4.70 31.98 16.01
CA VAL A 44 -3.67 32.63 15.18
C VAL A 44 -2.43 31.77 15.11
N LEU A 45 -2.01 31.47 13.86
CA LEU A 45 -0.77 30.79 13.52
C LEU A 45 0.17 31.77 12.82
N ASP A 46 1.36 31.98 13.35
CA ASP A 46 2.40 32.76 12.68
C ASP A 46 3.26 31.83 11.81
N ALA A 47 3.16 31.97 10.49
CA ALA A 47 3.94 31.18 9.53
C ALA A 47 5.41 31.66 9.42
N ARG A 48 5.78 32.79 10.02
CA ARG A 48 7.18 33.32 10.06
C ARG A 48 7.84 33.42 8.68
N GLY A 49 7.09 33.80 7.67
CA GLY A 49 7.56 33.86 6.29
C GLY A 49 7.60 32.52 5.56
N GLY A 50 7.04 31.45 6.16
CA GLY A 50 6.91 30.15 5.52
C GLY A 50 6.00 30.19 4.29
N GLU A 51 6.31 29.34 3.30
CA GLU A 51 5.50 29.21 2.10
C GLU A 51 4.22 28.45 2.42
N LEU A 52 3.09 28.96 1.94
CA LEU A 52 1.77 28.32 2.05
C LEU A 52 1.40 27.70 0.72
N LEU A 53 1.23 26.40 0.73
CA LEU A 53 0.88 25.61 -0.45
C LEU A 53 -0.49 24.98 -0.25
N PRO A 54 -1.24 24.72 -1.34
CA PRO A 54 -2.40 23.83 -1.27
C PRO A 54 -1.99 22.47 -0.69
N GLY A 55 -2.89 21.84 0.07
CA GLY A 55 -2.65 20.49 0.58
C GLY A 55 -2.37 19.52 -0.56
N LEU A 56 -1.42 18.62 -0.34
CA LEU A 56 -1.12 17.58 -1.31
C LEU A 56 -2.37 16.74 -1.53
N HIS A 57 -2.78 16.61 -2.78
CA HIS A 57 -3.93 15.82 -3.19
C HIS A 57 -3.50 14.87 -4.31
N ASP A 58 -3.52 13.58 -4.02
CA ASP A 58 -3.29 12.57 -5.04
C ASP A 58 -4.60 12.28 -5.77
N HIS A 59 -4.69 12.72 -7.01
CA HIS A 59 -5.87 12.53 -7.86
C HIS A 59 -5.97 11.12 -8.46
N HIS A 60 -4.94 10.29 -8.30
CA HIS A 60 -4.87 8.94 -8.87
C HIS A 60 -4.29 7.94 -7.86
N ILE A 61 -4.96 7.74 -6.75
CA ILE A 61 -4.57 6.76 -5.74
C ILE A 61 -5.46 5.52 -5.77
N HIS A 62 -4.87 4.35 -5.82
CA HIS A 62 -5.55 3.08 -5.57
C HIS A 62 -5.61 2.81 -4.05
N LEU A 63 -6.47 3.54 -3.34
CA LEU A 63 -6.50 3.58 -1.87
C LEU A 63 -6.59 2.18 -1.23
N PHE A 64 -7.47 1.31 -1.73
CA PHE A 64 -7.61 -0.05 -1.21
C PHE A 64 -6.37 -0.90 -1.44
N ALA A 65 -5.70 -0.73 -2.58
CA ALA A 65 -4.45 -1.42 -2.87
C ALA A 65 -3.32 -0.92 -1.96
N ALA A 66 -3.22 0.39 -1.74
CA ALA A 66 -2.25 0.99 -0.84
C ALA A 66 -2.46 0.54 0.61
N ALA A 67 -3.70 0.57 1.11
CA ALA A 67 -4.04 0.09 2.44
C ALA A 67 -3.71 -1.41 2.61
N ALA A 68 -4.07 -2.22 1.62
CA ALA A 68 -3.78 -3.65 1.65
C ALA A 68 -2.27 -3.95 1.52
N ALA A 69 -1.49 -3.11 0.84
CA ALA A 69 -0.04 -3.24 0.76
C ALA A 69 0.63 -2.96 2.11
N HIS A 70 0.09 -2.04 2.91
CA HIS A 70 0.60 -1.73 4.24
C HIS A 70 0.64 -2.97 5.16
N ASP A 71 -0.38 -3.83 5.07
CA ASP A 71 -0.50 -5.04 5.87
C ASP A 71 0.07 -6.29 5.16
N SER A 72 0.74 -6.10 4.03
CA SER A 72 1.30 -7.19 3.23
C SER A 72 2.78 -7.42 3.55
N VAL A 73 3.22 -8.67 3.33
CA VAL A 73 4.64 -9.01 3.38
C VAL A 73 5.33 -8.43 2.15
N ASP A 74 6.34 -7.61 2.36
CA ASP A 74 7.23 -7.16 1.29
C ASP A 74 8.12 -8.33 0.85
N CYS A 75 7.91 -8.81 -0.37
CA CYS A 75 8.65 -9.92 -0.97
C CYS A 75 9.89 -9.45 -1.76
N ASN A 76 10.18 -8.16 -1.78
CA ASN A 76 11.42 -7.62 -2.31
C ASN A 76 12.55 -7.86 -1.31
N VAL A 77 13.30 -8.90 -1.53
CA VAL A 77 14.38 -9.33 -0.60
C VAL A 77 15.75 -8.79 -0.97
N GLY A 78 15.83 -7.94 -1.99
CA GLY A 78 17.09 -7.32 -2.41
C GLY A 78 18.00 -8.27 -3.17
N SER A 79 19.31 -7.99 -3.12
CA SER A 79 20.34 -8.73 -3.85
C SER A 79 21.00 -9.77 -2.98
N GLY A 80 21.28 -10.96 -3.56
CA GLY A 80 21.94 -12.06 -2.86
C GLY A 80 21.97 -13.32 -3.73
N THR A 81 22.46 -14.40 -3.18
CA THR A 81 22.31 -15.72 -3.81
C THR A 81 20.83 -16.16 -3.72
N LEU A 82 20.40 -17.01 -4.64
CA LEU A 82 19.03 -17.54 -4.65
C LEU A 82 18.64 -18.14 -3.29
N SER A 83 19.54 -18.90 -2.65
CA SER A 83 19.29 -19.51 -1.35
C SER A 83 19.14 -18.48 -0.23
N GLN A 84 19.95 -17.42 -0.23
CA GLN A 84 19.85 -16.34 0.74
C GLN A 84 18.51 -15.57 0.58
N CYS A 85 18.16 -15.24 -0.65
CA CYS A 85 16.91 -14.55 -0.95
C CYS A 85 15.69 -15.39 -0.56
N ARG A 86 15.68 -16.70 -0.84
CA ARG A 86 14.60 -17.62 -0.45
C ARG A 86 14.49 -17.75 1.07
N ALA A 87 15.61 -17.89 1.78
CA ALA A 87 15.61 -17.95 3.24
C ALA A 87 15.05 -16.67 3.87
N LEU A 88 15.38 -15.50 3.29
CA LEU A 88 14.83 -14.22 3.77
C LEU A 88 13.32 -14.10 3.49
N LEU A 89 12.86 -14.52 2.31
CA LEU A 89 11.44 -14.57 2.00
C LEU A 89 10.69 -15.50 2.96
N GLU A 90 11.20 -16.69 3.21
CA GLU A 90 10.63 -17.63 4.18
C GLU A 90 10.51 -17.00 5.57
N ALA A 91 11.57 -16.35 6.06
CA ALA A 91 11.55 -15.68 7.35
C ALA A 91 10.48 -14.58 7.42
N ARG A 92 10.33 -13.76 6.37
CA ARG A 92 9.29 -12.73 6.28
C ARG A 92 7.89 -13.32 6.27
N LEU A 93 7.65 -14.39 5.50
CA LEU A 93 6.36 -15.07 5.46
C LEU A 93 5.99 -15.68 6.83
N ARG A 94 6.95 -16.24 7.54
CA ARG A 94 6.73 -16.80 8.89
C ARG A 94 6.45 -15.73 9.95
N GLN A 95 6.99 -14.52 9.78
CA GLN A 95 6.78 -13.39 10.70
C GLN A 95 5.47 -12.64 10.42
N ALA A 96 4.78 -12.95 9.33
CA ALA A 96 3.52 -12.31 8.98
C ALA A 96 2.49 -12.46 10.12
N SER A 97 1.92 -11.35 10.54
CA SER A 97 0.94 -11.29 11.63
C SER A 97 -0.36 -12.03 11.29
N GLY A 98 -1.14 -12.39 12.31
CA GLY A 98 -2.44 -13.06 12.18
C GLY A 98 -2.32 -14.55 11.85
N ASN A 99 -3.46 -15.22 11.85
CA ASN A 99 -3.58 -16.66 11.58
C ASN A 99 -4.21 -16.96 10.21
N ASP A 100 -4.67 -15.92 9.52
CA ASP A 100 -5.38 -16.02 8.25
C ASP A 100 -4.41 -16.02 7.05
N TRP A 101 -4.90 -15.56 5.93
CA TRP A 101 -4.13 -15.44 4.70
C TRP A 101 -2.88 -14.57 4.84
N ILE A 102 -1.79 -15.02 4.24
CA ILE A 102 -0.61 -14.18 4.01
C ILE A 102 -0.72 -13.57 2.62
N ARG A 103 -0.67 -12.25 2.56
CA ARG A 103 -0.52 -11.51 1.32
C ARG A 103 0.90 -11.02 1.17
N GLY A 104 1.57 -11.41 0.09
CA GLY A 104 2.86 -10.86 -0.32
C GLY A 104 2.72 -9.90 -1.49
N VAL A 105 3.61 -8.92 -1.58
CA VAL A 105 3.70 -7.95 -2.69
C VAL A 105 5.14 -7.76 -3.11
N ASP A 106 5.33 -7.20 -4.30
CA ASP A 106 6.64 -6.86 -4.90
C ASP A 106 7.60 -8.05 -5.07
N TYR A 107 7.06 -9.23 -5.35
CA TYR A 107 7.87 -10.39 -5.73
C TYR A 107 8.58 -10.17 -7.07
N GLN A 108 9.83 -10.58 -7.15
CA GLN A 108 10.68 -10.50 -8.34
C GLN A 108 11.40 -11.83 -8.55
N GLU A 109 11.20 -12.44 -9.72
CA GLU A 109 11.81 -13.74 -10.07
C GLU A 109 13.35 -13.67 -10.14
N GLN A 110 13.91 -12.50 -10.44
CA GLN A 110 15.37 -12.30 -10.47
C GLN A 110 16.02 -12.49 -9.10
N GLN A 111 15.25 -12.30 -8.01
CA GLN A 111 15.75 -12.41 -6.65
C GLN A 111 15.58 -13.81 -6.07
N VAL A 112 14.38 -14.36 -6.13
CA VAL A 112 14.01 -15.62 -5.47
C VAL A 112 13.78 -16.78 -6.45
N GLY A 113 13.98 -16.55 -7.73
CA GLY A 113 13.62 -17.49 -8.80
C GLY A 113 12.11 -17.52 -9.06
N GLU A 114 11.70 -18.31 -10.02
CA GLU A 114 10.28 -18.53 -10.27
C GLU A 114 9.63 -19.18 -9.04
N LEU A 115 8.51 -18.60 -8.60
CA LEU A 115 7.68 -19.16 -7.54
C LEU A 115 6.49 -19.90 -8.16
N ASP A 116 6.19 -21.04 -7.55
CA ASP A 116 5.01 -21.84 -7.81
C ASP A 116 4.37 -22.30 -6.49
N ARG A 117 3.26 -23.02 -6.56
CA ARG A 117 2.55 -23.50 -5.38
C ARG A 117 3.41 -24.43 -4.50
N TRP A 118 4.24 -25.26 -5.12
CA TRP A 118 5.04 -26.24 -4.38
C TRP A 118 6.16 -25.57 -3.60
N ILE A 119 6.83 -24.59 -4.21
CA ILE A 119 7.83 -23.77 -3.52
C ILE A 119 7.17 -22.99 -2.36
N LEU A 120 5.98 -22.42 -2.58
CA LEU A 120 5.27 -21.72 -1.51
C LEU A 120 4.76 -22.66 -0.42
N ASP A 121 4.43 -23.91 -0.74
CA ASP A 121 4.09 -24.95 0.24
C ASP A 121 5.28 -25.30 1.14
N GLU A 122 6.51 -25.31 0.58
CA GLU A 122 7.74 -25.50 1.36
C GLU A 122 8.04 -24.30 2.26
N LEU A 123 7.93 -23.08 1.74
CA LEU A 123 8.22 -21.85 2.48
C LEU A 123 7.18 -21.55 3.56
N CYS A 124 5.92 -21.87 3.33
CA CYS A 124 4.82 -21.63 4.26
C CYS A 124 3.75 -22.74 4.17
N PRO A 125 3.96 -23.88 4.87
CA PRO A 125 3.08 -25.05 4.76
C PRO A 125 1.77 -24.94 5.53
N THR A 126 1.64 -23.98 6.46
CA THR A 126 0.56 -23.97 7.47
C THR A 126 -0.54 -22.93 7.21
N ARG A 127 -0.30 -21.98 6.30
CA ARG A 127 -1.22 -20.87 6.03
C ARG A 127 -1.44 -20.70 4.53
N PRO A 128 -2.63 -20.26 4.09
CA PRO A 128 -2.85 -19.86 2.71
C PRO A 128 -2.00 -18.61 2.39
N VAL A 129 -1.25 -18.66 1.29
CA VAL A 129 -0.36 -17.61 0.82
C VAL A 129 -0.73 -17.22 -0.58
N ARG A 130 -0.82 -15.92 -0.84
CA ARG A 130 -0.82 -15.36 -2.20
C ARG A 130 0.22 -14.26 -2.31
N ILE A 131 1.06 -14.32 -3.31
CA ILE A 131 2.11 -13.33 -3.57
C ILE A 131 1.88 -12.68 -4.91
N GLN A 132 1.87 -11.35 -4.94
CA GLN A 132 1.76 -10.58 -6.17
C GLN A 132 3.14 -10.27 -6.73
N HIS A 133 3.31 -10.56 -8.01
CA HIS A 133 4.50 -10.13 -8.74
C HIS A 133 4.54 -8.60 -8.85
N ARG A 134 5.73 -8.02 -8.91
CA ARG A 134 5.95 -6.56 -9.03
C ARG A 134 5.21 -5.89 -10.19
N SER A 135 4.97 -6.63 -11.28
CA SER A 135 4.19 -6.10 -12.43
C SER A 135 2.72 -5.87 -12.13
N GLY A 136 2.21 -6.42 -11.01
CA GLY A 136 0.79 -6.38 -10.66
C GLY A 136 -0.09 -7.37 -11.44
N LYS A 137 0.46 -8.06 -12.44
CA LYS A 137 -0.30 -8.91 -13.38
C LYS A 137 -0.34 -10.39 -12.99
N VAL A 138 0.62 -10.85 -12.19
CA VAL A 138 0.74 -12.27 -11.82
C VAL A 138 0.59 -12.42 -10.31
N TRP A 139 -0.20 -13.40 -9.91
CA TRP A 139 -0.31 -13.86 -8.54
C TRP A 139 0.20 -15.28 -8.43
N VAL A 140 0.85 -15.62 -7.32
CA VAL A 140 1.27 -16.98 -7.01
C VAL A 140 0.62 -17.40 -5.71
N CYS A 141 -0.09 -18.51 -5.74
CA CYS A 141 -0.82 -19.08 -4.61
C CYS A 141 -0.23 -20.44 -4.22
N ASN A 142 -0.14 -20.71 -2.92
CA ASN A 142 0.19 -22.05 -2.43
C ASN A 142 -1.02 -22.99 -2.52
N SER A 143 -0.82 -24.28 -2.22
CA SER A 143 -1.90 -25.29 -2.30
C SER A 143 -3.04 -25.02 -1.32
N LEU A 144 -2.76 -24.43 -0.15
CA LEU A 144 -3.79 -24.03 0.81
C LEU A 144 -4.66 -22.91 0.23
N ALA A 145 -4.04 -21.89 -0.36
CA ALA A 145 -4.74 -20.78 -0.98
C ALA A 145 -5.62 -21.25 -2.16
N LEU A 146 -5.10 -22.09 -3.06
CA LEU A 146 -5.89 -22.63 -4.16
C LEU A 146 -7.10 -23.40 -3.67
N ARG A 147 -6.96 -24.21 -2.62
CA ARG A 147 -8.07 -24.97 -2.03
C ARG A 147 -9.13 -24.05 -1.42
N GLU A 148 -8.74 -23.02 -0.69
CA GLU A 148 -9.70 -22.07 -0.09
C GLU A 148 -10.42 -21.24 -1.16
N LEU A 149 -9.76 -20.95 -2.28
CA LEU A 149 -10.37 -20.31 -3.44
C LEU A 149 -11.29 -21.26 -4.23
N GLY A 150 -11.31 -22.54 -3.89
CA GLY A 150 -12.13 -23.55 -4.55
C GLY A 150 -11.57 -24.05 -5.88
N PHE A 151 -10.33 -23.70 -6.24
CA PHE A 151 -9.70 -24.15 -7.49
C PHE A 151 -9.28 -25.62 -7.40
N LYS A 152 -9.63 -26.39 -8.44
CA LYS A 152 -9.30 -27.81 -8.58
C LYS A 152 -8.41 -28.05 -9.78
N ASP A 153 -7.50 -29.00 -9.66
CA ASP A 153 -6.63 -29.41 -10.76
C ASP A 153 -7.39 -29.96 -12.00
N THR A 154 -8.66 -30.34 -11.83
CA THR A 154 -9.52 -30.86 -12.90
C THR A 154 -10.24 -29.79 -13.72
N GLU A 155 -10.31 -28.56 -13.23
CA GLU A 155 -11.08 -27.49 -13.87
C GLU A 155 -10.21 -26.67 -14.81
N LEU A 156 -10.66 -26.47 -16.04
CA LEU A 156 -10.00 -25.62 -17.03
C LEU A 156 -10.54 -24.19 -16.87
N ILE A 157 -9.77 -23.34 -16.20
CA ILE A 157 -10.10 -21.94 -16.01
C ILE A 157 -9.01 -21.11 -16.71
N GLU A 158 -9.43 -20.16 -17.51
CA GLU A 158 -8.54 -19.21 -18.18
C GLU A 158 -7.78 -18.38 -17.15
N GLY A 159 -6.50 -18.11 -17.39
CA GLY A 159 -5.64 -17.38 -16.46
C GLY A 159 -4.99 -18.26 -15.38
N LEU A 160 -5.36 -19.54 -15.24
CA LEU A 160 -4.69 -20.48 -14.33
C LEU A 160 -3.63 -21.29 -15.07
N GLU A 161 -2.37 -21.06 -14.71
CA GLU A 161 -1.24 -21.77 -15.32
C GLU A 161 -1.16 -23.22 -14.83
N ARG A 162 -0.77 -24.12 -15.76
CA ARG A 162 -0.64 -25.56 -15.51
C ARG A 162 0.76 -26.06 -15.81
N SER A 163 1.19 -27.00 -15.03
CA SER A 163 2.40 -27.79 -15.28
C SER A 163 2.19 -28.75 -16.48
N SER A 164 3.29 -29.33 -16.96
CA SER A 164 3.26 -30.39 -17.99
C SER A 164 2.46 -31.62 -17.57
N ARG A 165 2.19 -31.82 -16.28
CA ARG A 165 1.35 -32.87 -15.71
C ARG A 165 -0.11 -32.50 -15.58
N GLY A 166 -0.52 -31.32 -16.05
CA GLY A 166 -1.88 -30.82 -15.96
C GLY A 166 -2.30 -30.28 -14.61
N LEU A 167 -1.41 -30.22 -13.62
CA LEU A 167 -1.69 -29.67 -12.29
C LEU A 167 -1.57 -28.14 -12.29
N LEU A 168 -2.38 -27.44 -11.51
CA LEU A 168 -2.25 -26.00 -11.31
C LEU A 168 -0.90 -25.68 -10.69
N THR A 169 -0.17 -24.73 -11.26
CA THR A 169 1.12 -24.28 -10.72
C THR A 169 0.96 -23.27 -9.58
N GLY A 170 -0.25 -22.79 -9.35
CA GLY A 170 -0.53 -21.70 -8.41
C GLY A 170 -0.39 -20.31 -9.03
N ARG A 171 0.10 -20.20 -10.26
CA ARG A 171 0.25 -18.92 -10.97
C ARG A 171 -1.07 -18.55 -11.65
N ILE A 172 -1.52 -17.32 -11.39
CA ILE A 172 -2.75 -16.71 -11.91
C ILE A 172 -2.34 -15.46 -12.68
N VAL A 173 -2.75 -15.34 -13.95
CA VAL A 173 -2.36 -14.27 -14.88
C VAL A 173 -3.55 -13.39 -15.26
#